data_1186bca585a48aa6a01bd87201f6bbaa
#
_entry.id   1186bca585a48aa6a01bd87201f6bbaa
#
_cell.length_a   1.000
_cell.length_b   1.000
_cell.length_c   1.000
_cell.angle_alpha   90.00
_cell.angle_beta   90.00
_cell.angle_gamma   90.00
#
_symmetry.space_group_name_H-M   'P 1'
#
loop_
_entity.id
_entity.type
_entity.pdbx_description
1 polymer ?
#
loop_
_entity_poly.entity_id
_entity_poly.type
_entity_poly.pdbx_seq_one_letter_code
_entity_poly.pdbx_strand_id
1 'polypeptide(L)'
;EQGACDALKAALTRATTERLAIINMQKPFQLLVDASDHTVSGALTQVDDLGIERPIAFISQKLNETQRRWATVEKEAFAALTMLRKYRQWIFGTKVIVVSDHNPLTFLTERAPSSAKLMRWALALQQYEVEFRYKPGHTHIVPDVLTRLVR
;
A
#
# COMPACT_ATOMS: atom_id res chain seq x y z
N GLU A 1 -7.49 -16.63 -15.03
CA GLU A 1 -7.34 -15.60 -13.99
C GLU A 1 -6.70 -16.16 -12.71
N GLN A 2 -7.21 -17.26 -12.21
CA GLN A 2 -6.66 -17.89 -11.01
C GLN A 2 -5.24 -18.42 -11.24
N GLY A 3 -4.97 -18.99 -12.41
CA GLY A 3 -3.63 -19.45 -12.77
C GLY A 3 -2.60 -18.33 -12.85
N ALA A 4 -2.97 -17.15 -13.41
CA ALA A 4 -2.10 -15.99 -13.46
C ALA A 4 -1.83 -15.42 -12.07
N CYS A 5 -2.84 -15.35 -11.21
CA CYS A 5 -2.70 -14.92 -9.82
C CYS A 5 -1.81 -15.88 -9.03
N ASP A 6 -1.99 -17.20 -9.21
CA ASP A 6 -1.18 -18.22 -8.55
C ASP A 6 0.27 -18.21 -9.06
N ALA A 7 0.48 -17.98 -10.35
CA ALA A 7 1.80 -17.83 -10.93
C ALA A 7 2.53 -16.62 -10.37
N LEU A 8 1.82 -15.47 -10.22
CA LEU A 8 2.38 -14.28 -9.60
C LEU A 8 2.72 -14.52 -8.13
N LYS A 9 1.80 -15.10 -7.37
CA LYS A 9 2.05 -15.45 -5.97
C LYS A 9 3.25 -16.40 -5.84
N ALA A 10 3.34 -17.41 -6.70
CA ALA A 10 4.47 -18.33 -6.71
C ALA A 10 5.79 -17.64 -7.06
N ALA A 11 5.77 -16.72 -8.05
CA ALA A 11 6.94 -15.94 -8.41
C ALA A 11 7.39 -15.03 -7.27
N LEU A 12 6.44 -14.37 -6.61
CA LEU A 12 6.70 -13.51 -5.45
C LEU A 12 7.22 -14.32 -4.27
N THR A 13 6.64 -15.49 -4.02
CA THR A 13 7.09 -16.40 -2.96
C THR A 13 8.51 -16.88 -3.23
N ARG A 14 8.82 -17.26 -4.46
CA ARG A 14 10.18 -17.65 -4.85
C ARG A 14 11.17 -16.50 -4.69
N ALA A 15 10.83 -15.32 -5.17
CA ALA A 15 11.68 -14.13 -5.02
C ALA A 15 11.94 -13.81 -3.54
N THR A 16 10.93 -13.99 -2.69
CA THR A 16 11.04 -13.79 -1.24
C THR A 16 11.84 -14.89 -0.56
N THR A 17 11.71 -16.14 -1.05
CA THR A 17 12.39 -17.31 -0.47
C THR A 17 13.85 -17.38 -0.90
N GLU A 18 14.14 -17.08 -2.15
CA GLU A 18 15.52 -17.11 -2.68
C GLU A 18 16.37 -15.96 -2.13
N ARG A 19 15.74 -14.87 -1.73
CA ARG A 19 16.40 -13.72 -1.14
C ARG A 19 15.60 -13.29 0.07
N LEU A 20 15.84 -13.95 1.20
CA LEU A 20 15.26 -13.56 2.48
C LEU A 20 15.36 -12.03 2.62
N ALA A 21 14.24 -11.34 2.49
CA ALA A 21 14.17 -9.93 2.78
C ALA A 21 14.36 -9.79 4.29
N ILE A 22 15.60 -9.56 4.69
CA ILE A 22 15.91 -9.26 6.09
C ILE A 22 15.32 -7.89 6.37
N ILE A 23 14.25 -7.88 7.16
CA ILE A 23 13.63 -6.63 7.59
C ILE A 23 14.61 -5.89 8.48
N ASN A 24 15.00 -4.70 8.06
CA ASN A 24 15.84 -3.82 8.87
C ASN A 24 14.96 -2.80 9.58
N MET A 25 14.77 -2.97 10.88
CA MET A 25 13.91 -2.11 11.68
C MET A 25 14.43 -0.67 11.82
N GLN A 26 15.66 -0.40 11.41
CA GLN A 26 16.24 0.95 11.42
C GLN A 26 15.98 1.71 10.11
N LYS A 27 15.56 1.02 9.06
CA LYS A 27 15.24 1.65 7.78
C LYS A 27 13.74 1.93 7.66
N PRO A 28 13.36 3.00 6.93
CA PRO A 28 11.94 3.25 6.69
C PRO A 28 11.34 2.16 5.80
N PHE A 29 10.08 1.85 6.04
CA PHE A 29 9.29 1.01 5.13
C PHE A 29 8.69 1.86 4.03
N GLN A 30 8.51 1.29 2.86
CA GLN A 30 7.70 1.86 1.80
C GLN A 30 6.41 1.06 1.66
N LEU A 31 5.31 1.75 1.50
CA LEU A 31 4.00 1.16 1.30
C LEU A 31 3.45 1.66 -0.02
N LEU A 32 3.51 0.80 -1.03
CA LEU A 32 2.95 1.11 -2.35
C LEU A 32 1.47 0.76 -2.33
N VAL A 33 0.61 1.72 -2.59
CA VAL A 33 -0.84 1.50 -2.58
C VAL A 33 -1.45 1.83 -3.93
N ASP A 34 -2.47 1.08 -4.29
CA ASP A 34 -3.23 1.28 -5.50
C ASP A 34 -4.69 0.86 -5.29
N ALA A 35 -5.60 1.47 -6.02
CA ALA A 35 -7.01 1.15 -5.97
C ALA A 35 -7.59 1.09 -7.37
N SER A 36 -8.46 0.10 -7.60
CA SER A 36 -9.28 0.01 -8.79
C SER A 36 -10.76 0.12 -8.40
N ASP A 37 -11.65 -0.03 -9.38
CA ASP A 37 -13.08 0.02 -9.12
C ASP A 37 -13.56 -1.08 -8.17
N HIS A 38 -12.88 -2.23 -8.15
CA HIS A 38 -13.30 -3.41 -7.42
C HIS A 38 -12.33 -3.87 -6.34
N THR A 39 -11.11 -3.38 -6.33
CA THR A 39 -10.03 -3.94 -5.51
C THR A 39 -9.10 -2.84 -5.01
N VAL A 40 -8.63 -3.00 -3.80
CA VAL A 40 -7.47 -2.24 -3.29
C VAL A 40 -6.31 -3.20 -3.10
N SER A 41 -5.11 -2.74 -3.39
CA SER A 41 -3.91 -3.54 -3.24
C SER A 41 -2.75 -2.70 -2.72
N GLY A 42 -1.75 -3.39 -2.22
CA GLY A 42 -0.55 -2.72 -1.78
C GLY A 42 0.61 -3.68 -1.57
N ALA A 43 1.80 -3.11 -1.53
CA ALA A 43 3.02 -3.84 -1.26
C ALA A 43 3.83 -3.12 -0.19
N LEU A 44 4.27 -3.86 0.81
CA LEU A 44 5.19 -3.37 1.82
C LEU A 44 6.60 -3.73 1.37
N THR A 45 7.48 -2.73 1.25
CA THR A 45 8.83 -2.90 0.74
C THR A 45 9.85 -2.18 1.62
N GLN A 46 11.10 -2.52 1.45
CA GLN A 46 12.24 -1.75 1.95
C GLN A 46 13.30 -1.63 0.85
N VAL A 47 14.02 -0.53 0.85
CA VAL A 47 15.17 -0.35 -0.04
C VAL A 47 16.41 -0.88 0.68
N ASP A 48 17.16 -1.79 0.04
CA ASP A 48 18.38 -2.34 0.60
C ASP A 48 19.58 -1.39 0.45
N ASP A 49 20.72 -1.82 0.94
CA ASP A 49 21.95 -1.02 0.89
C ASP A 49 22.46 -0.78 -0.53
N LEU A 50 22.02 -1.57 -1.49
CA LEU A 50 22.31 -1.42 -2.92
C LEU A 50 21.34 -0.50 -3.64
N GLY A 51 20.34 0.06 -2.94
CA GLY A 51 19.31 0.89 -3.53
C GLY A 51 18.20 0.10 -4.24
N ILE A 52 18.13 -1.22 -4.04
CA ILE A 52 17.14 -2.09 -4.66
C ILE A 52 15.94 -2.23 -3.72
N GLU A 53 14.74 -1.99 -4.26
CA GLU A 53 13.51 -2.16 -3.53
C GLU A 53 13.19 -3.65 -3.36
N ARG A 54 13.09 -4.09 -2.10
CA ARG A 54 12.81 -5.49 -1.76
C ARG A 54 11.39 -5.63 -1.23
N PRO A 55 10.56 -6.46 -1.85
CA PRO A 55 9.22 -6.71 -1.32
C PRO A 55 9.28 -7.53 -0.03
N ILE A 56 8.44 -7.13 0.94
CA ILE A 56 8.29 -7.83 2.22
C ILE A 56 6.95 -8.55 2.25
N ALA A 57 5.89 -7.87 1.82
CA ALA A 57 4.54 -8.41 1.89
C ALA A 57 3.63 -7.75 0.85
N PHE A 58 2.59 -8.47 0.46
CA PHE A 58 1.57 -7.99 -0.46
C PHE A 58 0.19 -8.20 0.15
N ILE A 59 -0.72 -7.29 -0.17
CA ILE A 59 -2.13 -7.43 0.16
C ILE A 59 -2.97 -7.04 -1.04
N SER A 60 -4.04 -7.79 -1.24
CA SER A 60 -5.09 -7.45 -2.21
C SER A 60 -6.43 -7.77 -1.56
N GLN A 61 -7.35 -6.83 -1.61
CA GLN A 61 -8.66 -6.97 -0.99
C GLN A 61 -9.74 -6.49 -1.94
N LYS A 62 -10.74 -7.33 -2.14
CA LYS A 62 -11.94 -6.95 -2.90
C LYS A 62 -12.77 -5.95 -2.11
N LEU A 63 -13.29 -4.96 -2.80
CA LEU A 63 -14.22 -3.98 -2.24
C LEU A 63 -15.63 -4.54 -2.26
N ASN A 64 -16.40 -4.30 -1.20
CA ASN A 64 -17.83 -4.58 -1.18
C ASN A 64 -18.59 -3.50 -1.98
N GLU A 65 -19.91 -3.67 -2.15
CA GLU A 65 -20.72 -2.74 -2.94
C GLU A 65 -20.64 -1.30 -2.43
N THR A 66 -20.70 -1.11 -1.14
CA THR A 66 -20.60 0.22 -0.52
C THR A 66 -19.23 0.86 -0.80
N GLN A 67 -18.16 0.11 -0.63
CA GLN A 67 -16.80 0.57 -0.85
C GLN A 67 -16.51 0.89 -2.31
N ARG A 68 -17.11 0.16 -3.24
CA ARG A 68 -16.97 0.45 -4.68
C ARG A 68 -17.50 1.82 -5.06
N ARG A 69 -18.47 2.33 -4.31
CA ARG A 69 -19.05 3.66 -4.53
C ARG A 69 -18.23 4.79 -3.93
N TRP A 70 -17.23 4.48 -3.15
CA TRP A 70 -16.37 5.50 -2.56
C TRP A 70 -15.58 6.25 -3.64
N ALA A 71 -15.26 7.52 -3.36
CA ALA A 71 -14.34 8.27 -4.20
C ALA A 71 -12.96 7.59 -4.25
N THR A 72 -12.22 7.83 -5.31
CA THR A 72 -10.89 7.21 -5.49
C THR A 72 -9.95 7.54 -4.33
N VAL A 73 -9.95 8.78 -3.85
CA VAL A 73 -9.13 9.19 -2.71
C VAL A 73 -9.48 8.41 -1.44
N GLU A 74 -10.76 8.08 -1.26
CA GLU A 74 -11.21 7.28 -0.11
C GLU A 74 -10.75 5.83 -0.23
N LYS A 75 -10.80 5.24 -1.42
CA LYS A 75 -10.29 3.88 -1.68
C LYS A 75 -8.79 3.78 -1.42
N GLU A 76 -8.03 4.77 -1.87
CA GLU A 76 -6.58 4.83 -1.67
C GLU A 76 -6.24 4.98 -0.17
N ALA A 77 -6.93 5.87 0.53
CA ALA A 77 -6.76 6.04 1.97
C ALA A 77 -7.11 4.77 2.74
N PHE A 78 -8.18 4.09 2.33
CA PHE A 78 -8.58 2.81 2.91
C PHE A 78 -7.51 1.73 2.69
N ALA A 79 -6.92 1.68 1.50
CA ALA A 79 -5.84 0.75 1.21
C ALA A 79 -4.63 0.99 2.12
N ALA A 80 -4.19 2.24 2.23
CA ALA A 80 -3.08 2.62 3.10
C ALA A 80 -3.34 2.24 4.56
N LEU A 81 -4.50 2.61 5.09
CA LEU A 81 -4.85 2.34 6.48
C LEU A 81 -4.98 0.85 6.77
N THR A 82 -5.57 0.09 5.85
CA THR A 82 -5.73 -1.36 5.97
C THR A 82 -4.35 -2.04 6.07
N MET A 83 -3.41 -1.63 5.23
CA MET A 83 -2.07 -2.20 5.25
C MET A 83 -1.29 -1.79 6.50
N LEU A 84 -1.38 -0.54 6.92
CA LEU A 84 -0.73 -0.06 8.13
C LEU A 84 -1.22 -0.83 9.36
N ARG A 85 -2.52 -1.08 9.46
CA ARG A 85 -3.11 -1.88 10.54
C ARG A 85 -2.65 -3.33 10.49
N LYS A 86 -2.62 -3.92 9.31
CA LYS A 86 -2.22 -5.32 9.14
C LYS A 86 -0.77 -5.57 9.54
N TYR A 87 0.11 -4.66 9.20
CA TYR A 87 1.55 -4.79 9.47
C TYR A 87 2.01 -3.94 10.65
N ARG A 88 1.10 -3.54 11.52
CA ARG A 88 1.39 -2.70 12.68
C ARG A 88 2.54 -3.22 13.53
N GLN A 89 2.63 -4.54 13.71
CA GLN A 89 3.69 -5.16 14.52
C GLN A 89 5.09 -4.83 14.00
N TRP A 90 5.25 -4.65 12.70
CA TRP A 90 6.54 -4.37 12.08
C TRP A 90 6.81 -2.88 11.93
N ILE A 91 5.79 -2.11 11.65
CA ILE A 91 5.95 -0.70 11.23
C ILE A 91 5.70 0.30 12.34
N PHE A 92 5.07 -0.10 13.46
CA PHE A 92 4.76 0.82 14.55
C PHE A 92 6.07 1.37 15.16
N GLY A 93 6.16 2.69 15.26
CA GLY A 93 7.37 3.36 15.73
C GLY A 93 8.46 3.54 14.67
N THR A 94 8.22 3.09 13.45
CA THR A 94 9.15 3.23 12.33
C THR A 94 8.53 4.14 11.26
N LYS A 95 9.36 4.92 10.58
CA LYS A 95 8.88 5.78 9.50
C LYS A 95 8.38 4.93 8.33
N VAL A 96 7.18 5.26 7.83
CA VAL A 96 6.57 4.61 6.67
C VAL A 96 6.32 5.66 5.58
N ILE A 97 6.80 5.38 4.38
CA ILE A 97 6.59 6.22 3.22
C ILE A 97 5.48 5.56 2.39
N VAL A 98 4.30 6.19 2.37
CA VAL A 98 3.18 5.70 1.56
C VAL A 98 3.27 6.35 0.19
N VAL A 99 3.40 5.50 -0.83
CA VAL A 99 3.55 5.92 -2.21
C VAL A 99 2.26 5.61 -2.96
N SER A 100 1.67 6.62 -3.59
CA SER A 100 0.43 6.51 -4.36
C SER A 100 0.55 7.25 -5.68
N ASP A 101 -0.21 6.80 -6.68
CA ASP A 101 -0.37 7.53 -7.93
C ASP A 101 -1.44 8.63 -7.85
N HIS A 102 -2.05 8.82 -6.66
CA HIS A 102 -3.06 9.85 -6.41
C HIS A 102 -2.51 10.97 -5.54
N ASN A 103 -2.31 12.13 -6.15
CA ASN A 103 -1.84 13.32 -5.46
C ASN A 103 -2.74 13.74 -4.28
N PRO A 104 -4.09 13.63 -4.34
CA PRO A 104 -4.94 14.01 -3.21
C PRO A 104 -4.64 13.32 -1.88
N LEU A 105 -3.98 12.15 -1.86
CA LEU A 105 -3.61 11.49 -0.61
C LEU A 105 -2.69 12.33 0.28
N THR A 106 -1.87 13.18 -0.30
CA THR A 106 -1.00 14.06 0.46
C THR A 106 -1.80 15.05 1.33
N PHE A 107 -3.02 15.37 0.93
CA PHE A 107 -3.87 16.29 1.68
C PHE A 107 -4.44 15.72 2.97
N LEU A 108 -4.41 14.40 3.16
CA LEU A 108 -4.88 13.79 4.40
C LEU A 108 -4.06 14.21 5.62
N THR A 109 -2.80 14.59 5.41
CA THR A 109 -1.92 15.04 6.48
C THR A 109 -1.75 16.56 6.55
N GLU A 110 -2.05 17.26 5.45
CA GLU A 110 -1.78 18.70 5.33
C GLU A 110 -3.00 19.58 5.49
N ARG A 111 -4.18 19.06 5.23
CA ARG A 111 -5.44 19.83 5.27
C ARG A 111 -6.53 19.06 5.98
N ALA A 112 -7.46 19.80 6.56
CA ALA A 112 -8.65 19.21 7.14
C ALA A 112 -9.46 18.48 6.06
N PRO A 113 -9.72 17.17 6.23
CA PRO A 113 -10.48 16.41 5.25
C PRO A 113 -11.91 16.89 5.11
N SER A 114 -12.47 16.79 3.91
CA SER A 114 -13.80 17.27 3.58
C SER A 114 -14.95 16.39 4.10
N SER A 115 -14.67 15.15 4.51
CA SER A 115 -15.68 14.23 5.01
C SER A 115 -15.33 13.71 6.41
N ALA A 116 -16.37 13.35 7.19
CA ALA A 116 -16.19 12.75 8.51
C ALA A 116 -15.40 11.44 8.45
N LYS A 117 -15.61 10.66 7.39
CA LYS A 117 -14.87 9.40 7.16
C LYS A 117 -13.37 9.65 6.97
N LEU A 118 -13.01 10.58 6.08
CA LEU A 118 -11.63 10.94 5.82
C LEU A 118 -10.97 11.56 7.06
N MET A 119 -11.71 12.33 7.84
CA MET A 119 -11.20 12.88 9.10
C MET A 119 -10.85 11.78 10.10
N ARG A 120 -11.71 10.78 10.26
CA ARG A 120 -11.42 9.63 11.13
C ARG A 120 -10.20 8.85 10.66
N TRP A 121 -10.04 8.66 9.36
CA TRP A 121 -8.89 7.97 8.79
C TRP A 121 -7.61 8.78 8.95
N ALA A 122 -7.69 10.10 8.76
CA ALA A 122 -6.55 10.99 9.00
C ALA A 122 -6.08 10.92 10.46
N LEU A 123 -7.00 10.91 11.42
CA LEU A 123 -6.68 10.75 12.83
C LEU A 123 -6.05 9.38 13.11
N ALA A 124 -6.56 8.32 12.48
CA ALA A 124 -5.98 6.97 12.63
C ALA A 124 -4.56 6.91 12.04
N LEU A 125 -4.30 7.61 10.95
CA LEU A 125 -2.97 7.69 10.33
C LEU A 125 -1.96 8.43 11.20
N GLN A 126 -2.40 9.35 12.05
CA GLN A 126 -1.51 10.09 12.97
C GLN A 126 -0.86 9.19 14.02
N GLN A 127 -1.38 7.99 14.25
CA GLN A 127 -0.74 7.01 15.13
C GLN A 127 0.56 6.46 14.57
N TYR A 128 0.80 6.63 13.28
CA TYR A 128 1.98 6.16 12.59
C TYR A 128 2.81 7.35 12.11
N GLU A 129 4.11 7.15 11.98
CA GLU A 129 4.98 8.15 11.36
C GLU A 129 4.94 7.96 9.84
N VAL A 130 3.97 8.61 9.18
CA VAL A 130 3.67 8.41 7.76
C VAL A 130 4.03 9.66 6.97
N GLU A 131 4.73 9.45 5.86
CA GLU A 131 4.96 10.45 4.83
C GLU A 131 4.28 9.98 3.54
N PHE A 132 3.41 10.80 2.94
CA PHE A 132 2.79 10.49 1.66
C PHE A 132 3.62 11.05 0.52
N ARG A 133 3.86 10.22 -0.50
CA ARG A 133 4.54 10.62 -1.74
C ARG A 133 3.70 10.28 -2.94
N TYR A 134 3.62 11.21 -3.88
CA TYR A 134 2.99 11.00 -5.17
C TYR A 134 4.02 10.48 -6.18
N LYS A 135 3.67 9.40 -6.88
CA LYS A 135 4.42 8.91 -8.04
C LYS A 135 3.44 8.54 -9.15
N PRO A 136 3.70 8.90 -10.40
CA PRO A 136 2.86 8.50 -11.52
C PRO A 136 2.68 6.98 -11.60
N GLY A 137 1.51 6.53 -12.05
CA GLY A 137 1.11 5.11 -12.01
C GLY A 137 2.05 4.14 -12.72
N HIS A 138 2.74 4.58 -13.76
CA HIS A 138 3.70 3.73 -14.49
C HIS A 138 4.94 3.34 -13.66
N THR A 139 5.18 3.97 -12.51
CA THR A 139 6.27 3.61 -11.60
C THR A 139 5.85 2.61 -10.53
N HIS A 140 4.56 2.25 -10.48
CA HIS A 140 3.97 1.32 -9.51
C HIS A 140 3.66 -0.02 -10.18
N ILE A 141 4.68 -0.77 -10.57
CA ILE A 141 4.50 -2.00 -11.34
C ILE A 141 3.80 -3.08 -10.52
N VAL A 142 4.21 -3.28 -9.27
CA VAL A 142 3.73 -4.42 -8.47
C VAL A 142 2.27 -4.27 -8.02
N PRO A 143 1.83 -3.17 -7.38
CA PRO A 143 0.42 -3.01 -7.01
C PRO A 143 -0.50 -2.98 -8.23
N ASP A 144 -0.08 -2.34 -9.32
CA ASP A 144 -0.87 -2.26 -10.56
C ASP A 144 -1.10 -3.65 -11.17
N VAL A 145 -0.09 -4.48 -11.20
CA VAL A 145 -0.22 -5.87 -11.65
C VAL A 145 -1.20 -6.64 -10.76
N LEU A 146 -1.12 -6.49 -9.44
CA LEU A 146 -2.03 -7.16 -8.51
C LEU A 146 -3.49 -6.71 -8.71
N THR A 147 -3.73 -5.42 -8.90
CA THR A 147 -5.10 -4.93 -9.15
C THR A 147 -5.66 -5.45 -10.46
N ARG A 148 -4.84 -5.54 -11.48
CA ARG A 148 -5.25 -6.08 -12.80
C ARG A 148 -5.56 -7.57 -12.76
N LEU A 149 -4.81 -8.33 -11.98
CA LEU A 149 -4.97 -9.78 -11.90
C LEU A 149 -6.21 -10.20 -11.09
N VAL A 150 -6.69 -9.36 -10.20
CA VAL A 150 -7.85 -9.64 -9.33
C VAL A 150 -9.17 -9.19 -9.94
N ARG A 151 -9.12 -8.49 -11.04
CA ARG A 151 -10.33 -8.07 -11.79
C ARG A 151 -11.12 -9.24 -12.37
#